data_c3978cd62060ca5391df1dec5276f288
#
_entry.id   c3978cd62060ca5391df1dec5276f288
#
_cell.length_a   1.000
_cell.length_b   1.000
_cell.length_c   1.000
_cell.angle_alpha   90.00
_cell.angle_beta   90.00
_cell.angle_gamma   90.00
#
_symmetry.space_group_name_H-M   'P 1'
#
loop_
_entity.id
_entity.type
_entity.pdbx_description
1 polymer ?
#
loop_
_entity_poly.entity_id
_entity_poly.type
_entity_poly.pdbx_seq_one_letter_code
_entity_poly.pdbx_strand_id
1 'polypeptide(L)'
;LKLTKKQTEFVDACRAAGLPSPAKRSDLVAVANSMGQKYAPSWLVQNDVFRVDRGWFTIPNLNDSIGEQNADAFDRAMALDAAEKTATVDAAPAPKGNDAPVAELSAIRGMTAGATTLVPDRLKTYVPWGHHETCETVIKSGMFAPMYVTGLSGNGKTTMVMQACANLKRECFRVNITSATDEDDLLGGFRLINGNTVWQDGPVVAAMRQGAVLLIDEIDLGTHLMMCLQSVLEGKGVFLKKINEFVTPAAGFTIFATANTKGKGSDDGRFAGTNVMNEAMLDRFDWTLEQEYAPKGTEKKILLKKMKEFGNVDPDFATKLTNWADTIRKAFTDGIVDEIITTRRLENVCKAFAIFKDRETAINMALARFDDDTKVAFRDFYAKMDDSVSDSPEQGNEIFEPSSVGPNTVMNLSVKYGERDAVKDRGAKWNQDLKKWQIDGNTFHTDSEFWTNWSPSIILAEETSTSNCPF
;
A
#
# COMPACT_ATOMS: atom_id res chain seq x y z
N LEU A 1 21.00 35.52 17.91
CA LEU A 1 21.55 34.18 17.65
C LEU A 1 23.04 34.32 17.32
N LYS A 2 23.94 33.54 17.97
CA LYS A 2 25.33 33.50 17.57
C LYS A 2 25.48 32.64 16.31
N LEU A 3 25.64 33.29 15.17
CA LEU A 3 25.87 32.61 13.90
C LEU A 3 27.37 32.27 13.73
N THR A 4 27.65 31.19 13.03
CA THR A 4 29.00 30.86 12.61
C THR A 4 29.47 31.81 11.49
N LYS A 5 30.78 31.92 11.24
CA LYS A 5 31.32 32.79 10.19
C LYS A 5 30.66 32.56 8.81
N LYS A 6 30.48 31.29 8.40
CA LYS A 6 29.81 30.95 7.12
C LYS A 6 28.31 31.31 7.10
N GLN A 7 27.64 31.20 8.24
CA GLN A 7 26.22 31.61 8.36
C GLN A 7 26.06 33.13 8.29
N THR A 8 27.00 33.88 8.92
CA THR A 8 27.03 35.34 8.84
C THR A 8 27.28 35.81 7.41
N GLU A 9 28.24 35.19 6.71
CA GLU A 9 28.54 35.48 5.29
C GLU A 9 27.30 35.30 4.40
N PHE A 10 26.47 34.26 4.63
CA PHE A 10 25.25 34.07 3.89
C PHE A 10 24.15 35.11 4.23
N VAL A 11 24.00 35.46 5.51
CA VAL A 11 23.08 36.51 5.94
C VAL A 11 23.47 37.87 5.35
N ASP A 12 24.76 38.19 5.33
CA ASP A 12 25.28 39.42 4.72
C ASP A 12 25.04 39.45 3.21
N ALA A 13 25.17 38.31 2.53
CA ALA A 13 24.86 38.21 1.10
C ALA A 13 23.31 38.41 0.87
N CYS A 14 22.44 37.87 1.72
CA CYS A 14 21.01 38.14 1.68
C CYS A 14 20.70 39.64 1.88
N ARG A 15 21.41 40.31 2.81
CA ARG A 15 21.27 41.75 3.06
C ARG A 15 21.76 42.56 1.85
N ALA A 16 22.85 42.18 1.24
CA ALA A 16 23.38 42.84 0.04
C ALA A 16 22.46 42.67 -1.17
N ALA A 17 21.76 41.53 -1.25
CA ALA A 17 20.75 41.27 -2.27
C ALA A 17 19.40 41.96 -2.00
N GLY A 18 19.26 42.67 -0.89
CA GLY A 18 18.01 43.36 -0.51
C GLY A 18 16.83 42.44 -0.22
N LEU A 19 17.09 41.21 0.22
CA LEU A 19 16.03 40.27 0.52
C LEU A 19 15.23 40.71 1.76
N PRO A 20 13.89 40.58 1.72
CA PRO A 20 13.08 40.77 2.92
C PRO A 20 13.24 39.59 3.88
N SER A 21 12.91 39.81 5.16
CA SER A 21 12.78 38.72 6.12
C SER A 21 11.35 38.76 6.67
N PRO A 22 10.52 37.73 6.43
CA PRO A 22 10.83 36.42 5.82
C PRO A 22 11.01 36.49 4.29
N ALA A 23 11.84 35.59 3.74
CA ALA A 23 12.13 35.44 2.32
C ALA A 23 11.66 34.08 1.77
N LYS A 24 11.33 34.05 0.48
CA LYS A 24 10.98 32.78 -0.19
C LYS A 24 12.21 31.89 -0.38
N ARG A 25 11.98 30.58 -0.38
CA ARG A 25 13.04 29.61 -0.65
C ARG A 25 13.73 29.82 -2.00
N SER A 26 12.98 30.25 -3.04
CA SER A 26 13.53 30.59 -4.36
C SER A 26 14.58 31.68 -4.30
N ASP A 27 14.33 32.70 -3.50
CA ASP A 27 15.20 33.88 -3.40
C ASP A 27 16.46 33.55 -2.60
N LEU A 28 16.33 32.70 -1.56
CA LEU A 28 17.46 32.16 -0.81
C LEU A 28 18.35 31.27 -1.68
N VAL A 29 17.76 30.49 -2.61
CA VAL A 29 18.52 29.70 -3.59
C VAL A 29 19.23 30.62 -4.59
N ALA A 30 18.62 31.73 -5.02
CA ALA A 30 19.27 32.69 -5.93
C ALA A 30 20.49 33.32 -5.28
N VAL A 31 20.43 33.69 -4.00
CA VAL A 31 21.59 34.19 -3.24
C VAL A 31 22.65 33.08 -3.04
N ALA A 32 22.24 31.89 -2.73
CA ALA A 32 23.16 30.76 -2.61
C ALA A 32 23.96 30.49 -3.92
N ASN A 33 23.24 30.57 -5.06
CA ASN A 33 23.84 30.44 -6.39
C ASN A 33 24.91 31.54 -6.68
N SER A 34 24.62 32.77 -6.29
CA SER A 34 25.60 33.87 -6.43
C SER A 34 26.86 33.68 -5.58
N MET A 35 26.76 32.89 -4.51
CA MET A 35 27.88 32.48 -3.65
C MET A 35 28.55 31.15 -4.10
N GLY A 36 28.16 30.58 -5.26
CA GLY A 36 28.69 29.33 -5.77
C GLY A 36 28.11 28.07 -5.11
N GLN A 37 27.01 28.19 -4.38
CA GLN A 37 26.32 27.07 -3.73
C GLN A 37 25.07 26.68 -4.53
N LYS A 38 24.90 25.40 -4.81
CA LYS A 38 23.75 24.89 -5.62
C LYS A 38 22.39 24.99 -4.92
N TYR A 39 22.37 25.02 -3.59
CA TYR A 39 21.16 25.00 -2.78
C TYR A 39 21.22 26.01 -1.64
N ALA A 40 20.07 26.51 -1.19
CA ALA A 40 19.98 27.29 0.02
C ALA A 40 20.53 26.48 1.22
N PRO A 41 21.23 27.16 2.19
CA PRO A 41 21.88 26.46 3.29
C PRO A 41 20.90 25.65 4.16
N SER A 42 21.22 24.38 4.42
CA SER A 42 20.36 23.45 5.18
C SER A 42 20.06 23.93 6.59
N TRP A 43 21.01 24.62 7.26
CA TRP A 43 20.80 25.19 8.60
C TRP A 43 19.65 26.20 8.66
N LEU A 44 19.31 26.84 7.54
CA LEU A 44 18.22 27.82 7.44
C LEU A 44 16.92 27.15 6.96
N VAL A 45 16.97 26.35 5.88
CA VAL A 45 15.76 25.82 5.22
C VAL A 45 15.27 24.48 5.77
N GLN A 46 16.08 23.78 6.58
CA GLN A 46 15.72 22.54 7.25
C GLN A 46 15.44 22.71 8.75
N ASN A 47 15.62 23.93 9.29
CA ASN A 47 15.41 24.19 10.70
C ASN A 47 14.05 24.88 10.90
N ASP A 48 13.16 24.23 11.63
CA ASP A 48 11.80 24.71 11.88
C ASP A 48 11.76 26.05 12.63
N VAL A 49 12.82 26.39 13.38
CA VAL A 49 12.94 27.69 14.07
C VAL A 49 12.94 28.88 13.09
N PHE A 50 13.40 28.70 11.86
CA PHE A 50 13.45 29.75 10.84
C PHE A 50 12.30 29.67 9.84
N ARG A 51 11.49 28.63 9.90
CA ARG A 51 10.37 28.43 9.00
C ARG A 51 9.13 29.19 9.49
N VAL A 52 8.63 30.13 8.68
CA VAL A 52 7.42 30.90 8.99
C VAL A 52 6.20 30.27 8.35
N ASP A 53 6.34 29.80 7.10
CA ASP A 53 5.28 29.14 6.34
C ASP A 53 5.88 28.23 5.26
N ARG A 54 5.05 27.51 4.53
CA ARG A 54 5.48 26.59 3.46
C ARG A 54 6.27 27.36 2.38
N GLY A 55 7.59 27.18 2.43
CA GLY A 55 8.53 27.80 1.49
C GLY A 55 9.00 29.22 1.88
N TRP A 56 8.67 29.70 3.09
CA TRP A 56 9.08 30.98 3.63
C TRP A 56 9.93 30.82 4.89
N PHE A 57 11.04 31.59 4.98
CA PHE A 57 12.02 31.45 6.05
C PHE A 57 12.45 32.81 6.58
N THR A 58 12.48 32.95 7.91
CA THR A 58 13.06 34.12 8.58
C THR A 58 14.59 34.08 8.48
N ILE A 59 15.21 35.15 8.00
CA ILE A 59 16.66 35.29 7.97
C ILE A 59 17.10 35.92 9.29
N PRO A 60 17.84 35.19 10.16
CA PRO A 60 18.22 35.73 11.47
C PRO A 60 19.18 36.91 11.32
N ASN A 61 19.08 37.92 12.20
CA ASN A 61 19.93 39.12 12.25
C ASN A 61 19.87 40.00 10.99
N LEU A 62 18.86 39.83 10.11
CA LEU A 62 18.72 40.70 8.94
C LEU A 62 18.19 42.10 9.33
N ASN A 63 17.37 42.16 10.38
CA ASN A 63 16.85 43.40 10.98
C ASN A 63 17.18 43.39 12.48
N ASP A 64 17.95 44.35 13.00
CA ASP A 64 18.36 44.43 14.40
C ASP A 64 17.26 44.83 15.42
N SER A 65 15.99 44.62 15.10
CA SER A 65 14.84 44.93 15.95
C SER A 65 13.81 43.78 15.99
N ILE A 66 14.24 42.60 16.37
CA ILE A 66 13.37 41.40 16.46
C ILE A 66 13.10 41.06 17.93
N GLY A 67 12.24 41.82 18.57
CA GLY A 67 11.64 41.48 19.86
C GLY A 67 10.14 41.79 19.90
N GLU A 68 9.68 42.83 19.26
CA GLU A 68 8.30 43.32 19.43
C GLU A 68 7.52 43.55 18.09
N GLN A 69 8.18 43.61 16.95
CA GLN A 69 7.54 43.92 15.67
C GLN A 69 6.99 42.73 14.89
N ASN A 70 7.34 41.49 15.22
CA ASN A 70 6.84 40.30 14.53
C ASN A 70 5.43 39.91 14.97
N ALA A 71 5.03 40.23 16.21
CA ALA A 71 3.65 40.04 16.66
C ALA A 71 2.71 41.00 15.92
N ASP A 72 3.10 42.28 15.85
CA ASP A 72 2.30 43.33 15.16
C ASP A 72 2.25 43.13 13.64
N ALA A 73 3.28 42.61 12.98
CA ALA A 73 3.30 42.33 11.55
C ALA A 73 2.43 41.10 11.20
N PHE A 74 2.43 40.11 12.06
CA PHE A 74 1.57 38.92 11.92
C PHE A 74 0.10 39.31 12.16
N ASP A 75 -0.18 40.09 13.21
CA ASP A 75 -1.51 40.56 13.54
C ASP A 75 -2.05 41.55 12.46
N ARG A 76 -1.20 42.38 11.85
CA ARG A 76 -1.57 43.22 10.70
C ARG A 76 -1.83 42.42 9.42
N ALA A 77 -1.05 41.37 9.16
CA ALA A 77 -1.26 40.48 8.01
C ALA A 77 -2.56 39.67 8.16
N MET A 78 -2.84 39.20 9.39
CA MET A 78 -4.09 38.51 9.71
C MET A 78 -5.29 39.50 9.70
N ALA A 79 -5.13 40.76 10.10
CA ALA A 79 -6.16 41.78 10.07
C ALA A 79 -6.47 42.24 8.62
N LEU A 80 -5.49 42.30 7.73
CA LEU A 80 -5.68 42.58 6.31
C LEU A 80 -6.41 41.45 5.58
N ASP A 81 -6.04 40.17 5.87
CA ASP A 81 -6.72 39.00 5.33
C ASP A 81 -8.16 38.86 5.88
N ALA A 82 -8.39 39.26 7.12
CA ALA A 82 -9.72 39.35 7.72
C ALA A 82 -10.56 40.51 7.17
N ALA A 83 -9.95 41.66 6.85
CA ALA A 83 -10.64 42.82 6.29
C ALA A 83 -11.02 42.62 4.82
N GLU A 84 -10.20 41.88 4.05
CA GLU A 84 -10.53 41.51 2.66
C GLU A 84 -11.68 40.49 2.60
N LYS A 85 -11.82 39.64 3.64
CA LYS A 85 -12.92 38.64 3.79
C LYS A 85 -14.23 39.25 4.31
N THR A 86 -14.22 40.48 4.91
CA THR A 86 -15.41 41.14 5.43
C THR A 86 -16.08 42.12 4.46
N ALA A 87 -15.50 42.39 3.30
CA ALA A 87 -16.00 43.39 2.36
C ALA A 87 -17.05 42.90 1.36
N THR A 88 -17.48 41.66 1.38
CA THR A 88 -18.55 41.17 0.51
C THR A 88 -19.37 40.06 1.19
N VAL A 89 -20.25 40.39 2.11
CA VAL A 89 -21.48 39.63 2.33
C VAL A 89 -22.56 40.52 2.90
N ASP A 90 -23.45 41.01 2.07
CA ASP A 90 -24.77 41.47 2.48
C ASP A 90 -25.57 40.25 2.99
N ALA A 91 -26.04 40.32 4.21
CA ALA A 91 -26.75 39.25 4.89
C ALA A 91 -28.13 39.03 4.26
N ALA A 92 -28.31 37.84 3.68
CA ALA A 92 -29.63 37.30 3.43
C ALA A 92 -30.11 36.54 4.71
N PRO A 93 -31.42 36.60 5.05
CA PRO A 93 -31.94 36.11 6.31
C PRO A 93 -31.90 34.57 6.37
N ALA A 94 -31.58 34.02 7.56
CA ALA A 94 -31.53 32.59 7.85
C ALA A 94 -32.84 31.87 7.50
N PRO A 95 -32.83 30.73 6.81
CA PRO A 95 -34.00 29.92 6.61
C PRO A 95 -34.30 29.11 7.90
N LYS A 96 -35.51 29.29 8.41
CA LYS A 96 -36.11 28.43 9.40
C LYS A 96 -36.66 27.20 8.65
N GLY A 97 -36.34 26.01 9.11
CA GLY A 97 -37.05 24.81 8.70
C GLY A 97 -36.13 23.59 8.52
N ASN A 98 -36.37 22.58 9.32
CA ASN A 98 -35.84 21.24 9.20
C ASN A 98 -36.39 20.55 7.95
N ASP A 99 -35.76 20.77 6.81
CA ASP A 99 -35.87 19.91 5.64
C ASP A 99 -34.50 19.83 5.01
N ALA A 100 -33.65 18.96 5.55
CA ALA A 100 -32.43 18.55 4.89
C ALA A 100 -32.82 17.81 3.61
N PRO A 101 -32.39 18.28 2.43
CA PRO A 101 -32.90 17.71 1.20
C PRO A 101 -32.32 16.31 1.00
N VAL A 102 -33.21 15.39 0.65
CA VAL A 102 -32.97 14.02 0.17
C VAL A 102 -31.92 13.96 -0.96
N ALA A 103 -31.52 15.10 -1.52
CA ALA A 103 -30.51 15.26 -2.56
C ALA A 103 -29.05 15.00 -2.09
N GLU A 104 -28.71 15.21 -0.80
CA GLU A 104 -27.36 14.99 -0.30
C GLU A 104 -27.02 13.51 -0.14
N LEU A 105 -27.98 12.69 0.25
CA LEU A 105 -27.84 11.22 0.26
C LEU A 105 -27.66 10.64 -1.14
N SER A 106 -28.20 11.29 -2.18
CA SER A 106 -28.10 10.84 -3.56
C SER A 106 -26.70 11.05 -4.17
N ALA A 107 -25.92 12.01 -3.69
CA ALA A 107 -24.57 12.26 -4.21
C ALA A 107 -23.56 11.21 -3.70
N ILE A 108 -23.64 10.79 -2.42
CA ILE A 108 -22.83 9.69 -1.90
C ILE A 108 -23.33 8.33 -2.44
N ARG A 109 -24.63 8.19 -2.64
CA ARG A 109 -25.25 7.04 -3.33
C ARG A 109 -24.92 7.01 -4.83
N GLY A 110 -24.67 8.13 -5.47
CA GLY A 110 -24.23 8.24 -6.87
C GLY A 110 -22.80 7.75 -7.11
N MET A 111 -21.95 7.67 -6.08
CA MET A 111 -20.62 7.03 -6.16
C MET A 111 -20.72 5.51 -6.25
N THR A 112 -21.86 4.92 -5.85
CA THR A 112 -22.20 3.52 -6.10
C THR A 112 -23.37 3.50 -7.09
N ALA A 113 -23.06 3.44 -8.38
CA ALA A 113 -24.03 3.52 -9.46
C ALA A 113 -25.26 2.63 -9.18
N GLY A 114 -26.40 3.23 -8.80
CA GLY A 114 -27.68 2.57 -8.66
C GLY A 114 -28.02 1.96 -7.29
N ALA A 115 -27.20 2.09 -6.25
CA ALA A 115 -27.53 1.56 -4.92
C ALA A 115 -28.52 2.46 -4.17
N THR A 116 -29.68 1.90 -3.81
CA THR A 116 -30.68 2.56 -2.94
C THR A 116 -30.33 2.49 -1.45
N THR A 117 -29.30 1.73 -1.07
CA THR A 117 -28.85 1.53 0.31
C THR A 117 -27.34 1.30 0.33
N LEU A 118 -26.67 1.68 1.42
CA LEU A 118 -25.24 1.42 1.68
C LEU A 118 -25.00 0.12 2.46
N VAL A 119 -26.01 -0.73 2.58
CA VAL A 119 -25.82 -2.10 3.11
C VAL A 119 -25.01 -2.90 2.09
N PRO A 120 -23.85 -3.45 2.48
CA PRO A 120 -23.03 -4.25 1.57
C PRO A 120 -23.76 -5.49 1.05
N ASP A 121 -23.44 -5.91 -0.17
CA ASP A 121 -23.99 -7.13 -0.74
C ASP A 121 -23.49 -8.37 0.01
N ARG A 122 -24.40 -9.30 0.26
CA ARG A 122 -24.06 -10.58 0.86
C ARG A 122 -23.41 -11.50 -0.15
N LEU A 123 -22.11 -11.80 0.06
CA LEU A 123 -21.36 -12.69 -0.81
C LEU A 123 -21.72 -14.16 -0.55
N LYS A 124 -22.27 -14.86 -1.54
CA LYS A 124 -22.63 -16.30 -1.45
C LYS A 124 -21.43 -17.20 -1.20
N THR A 125 -20.26 -16.78 -1.66
CA THR A 125 -18.99 -17.50 -1.52
C THR A 125 -18.30 -17.24 -0.18
N TYR A 126 -18.72 -16.24 0.58
CA TYR A 126 -18.09 -15.94 1.86
C TYR A 126 -18.25 -17.10 2.86
N VAL A 127 -17.20 -17.36 3.60
CA VAL A 127 -17.17 -18.31 4.72
C VAL A 127 -16.69 -17.56 5.95
N PRO A 128 -17.48 -17.46 7.02
CA PRO A 128 -17.03 -16.80 8.26
C PRO A 128 -15.89 -17.55 8.92
N TRP A 129 -14.89 -16.80 9.38
CA TRP A 129 -13.82 -17.32 10.24
C TRP A 129 -13.17 -16.20 11.04
N GLY A 130 -12.24 -16.53 11.95
CA GLY A 130 -11.50 -15.56 12.75
C GLY A 130 -12.42 -14.69 13.57
N HIS A 131 -12.25 -13.38 13.45
CA HIS A 131 -13.00 -12.40 14.24
C HIS A 131 -14.35 -11.99 13.66
N HIS A 132 -14.90 -12.73 12.69
CA HIS A 132 -16.19 -12.39 12.07
C HIS A 132 -17.33 -12.29 13.09
N GLU A 133 -17.45 -13.26 13.98
CA GLU A 133 -18.48 -13.28 15.02
C GLU A 133 -18.30 -12.12 16.02
N THR A 134 -17.07 -11.78 16.34
CA THR A 134 -16.74 -10.61 17.17
C THR A 134 -17.23 -9.33 16.52
N CYS A 135 -16.95 -9.15 15.21
CA CYS A 135 -17.45 -7.99 14.46
C CYS A 135 -18.98 -7.93 14.44
N GLU A 136 -19.65 -9.06 14.19
CA GLU A 136 -21.12 -9.10 14.24
C GLU A 136 -21.67 -8.74 15.63
N THR A 137 -21.05 -9.25 16.70
CA THR A 137 -21.46 -8.98 18.07
C THR A 137 -21.33 -7.48 18.41
N VAL A 138 -20.21 -6.86 18.03
CA VAL A 138 -20.00 -5.41 18.23
C VAL A 138 -21.01 -4.59 17.45
N ILE A 139 -21.20 -4.88 16.14
CA ILE A 139 -22.17 -4.15 15.31
C ILE A 139 -23.60 -4.33 15.85
N LYS A 140 -23.96 -5.54 16.29
CA LYS A 140 -25.29 -5.87 16.83
C LYS A 140 -25.55 -5.18 18.17
N SER A 141 -24.52 -4.95 18.99
CA SER A 141 -24.67 -4.28 20.28
C SER A 141 -25.20 -2.85 20.14
N GLY A 142 -24.92 -2.19 19.01
CA GLY A 142 -25.23 -0.78 18.77
C GLY A 142 -24.42 0.19 19.66
N MET A 143 -23.49 -0.33 20.46
CA MET A 143 -22.57 0.49 21.25
C MET A 143 -21.47 1.04 20.38
N PHE A 144 -21.01 2.25 20.69
CA PHE A 144 -19.81 2.79 20.09
C PHE A 144 -18.58 2.03 20.63
N ALA A 145 -17.87 1.37 19.77
CA ALA A 145 -16.67 0.60 20.10
C ALA A 145 -15.75 0.56 18.86
N PRO A 146 -14.82 1.52 18.75
CA PRO A 146 -13.90 1.58 17.61
C PRO A 146 -12.92 0.42 17.66
N MET A 147 -12.78 -0.29 16.52
CA MET A 147 -11.94 -1.49 16.42
C MET A 147 -10.85 -1.32 15.36
N TYR A 148 -9.62 -1.69 15.72
CA TYR A 148 -8.48 -1.76 14.83
C TYR A 148 -8.23 -3.19 14.39
N VAL A 149 -8.37 -3.50 13.09
CA VAL A 149 -8.22 -4.85 12.53
C VAL A 149 -6.94 -4.90 11.71
N THR A 150 -5.93 -5.56 12.23
CA THR A 150 -4.62 -5.69 11.60
C THR A 150 -4.37 -7.10 11.08
N GLY A 151 -3.32 -7.26 10.29
CA GLY A 151 -2.84 -8.56 9.76
C GLY A 151 -2.38 -8.45 8.32
N LEU A 152 -1.77 -9.50 7.80
CA LEU A 152 -1.18 -9.53 6.47
C LEU A 152 -2.21 -9.26 5.35
N SER A 153 -1.73 -8.76 4.20
CA SER A 153 -2.58 -8.46 3.05
C SER A 153 -3.31 -9.70 2.52
N GLY A 154 -4.52 -9.49 1.99
CA GLY A 154 -5.29 -10.54 1.31
C GLY A 154 -5.84 -11.67 2.20
N ASN A 155 -5.89 -11.46 3.53
CA ASN A 155 -6.48 -12.37 4.51
C ASN A 155 -7.96 -12.09 4.83
N GLY A 156 -8.61 -11.14 4.15
CA GLY A 156 -10.05 -10.90 4.23
C GLY A 156 -10.53 -9.93 5.30
N LYS A 157 -9.68 -9.10 5.92
CA LYS A 157 -10.05 -8.11 6.95
C LYS A 157 -11.24 -7.23 6.55
N THR A 158 -11.11 -6.52 5.45
CA THR A 158 -12.14 -5.62 4.91
C THR A 158 -13.44 -6.37 4.58
N THR A 159 -13.29 -7.53 3.92
CA THR A 159 -14.44 -8.38 3.57
C THR A 159 -15.18 -8.88 4.81
N MET A 160 -14.46 -9.22 5.86
CA MET A 160 -15.03 -9.68 7.14
C MET A 160 -15.98 -8.65 7.74
N VAL A 161 -15.56 -7.39 7.85
CA VAL A 161 -16.39 -6.30 8.39
C VAL A 161 -17.59 -6.04 7.47
N MET A 162 -17.37 -5.97 6.15
CA MET A 162 -18.47 -5.76 5.18
C MET A 162 -19.50 -6.88 5.24
N GLN A 163 -19.08 -8.14 5.38
CA GLN A 163 -20.02 -9.27 5.46
C GLN A 163 -20.75 -9.33 6.80
N ALA A 164 -20.13 -8.89 7.90
CA ALA A 164 -20.81 -8.69 9.17
C ALA A 164 -21.94 -7.64 9.03
N CYS A 165 -21.66 -6.51 8.39
CA CYS A 165 -22.66 -5.49 8.08
C CYS A 165 -23.77 -6.04 7.17
N ALA A 166 -23.41 -6.79 6.12
CA ALA A 166 -24.36 -7.40 5.19
C ALA A 166 -25.33 -8.38 5.89
N ASN A 167 -24.80 -9.24 6.77
CA ASN A 167 -25.58 -10.19 7.54
C ASN A 167 -26.59 -9.50 8.47
N LEU A 168 -26.19 -8.41 9.09
CA LEU A 168 -26.99 -7.62 10.00
C LEU A 168 -27.86 -6.54 9.31
N LYS A 169 -27.76 -6.41 7.98
CA LYS A 169 -28.42 -5.38 7.18
C LYS A 169 -28.11 -3.96 7.69
N ARG A 170 -26.88 -3.75 8.13
CA ARG A 170 -26.36 -2.45 8.60
C ARG A 170 -25.69 -1.70 7.46
N GLU A 171 -25.97 -0.42 7.32
CA GLU A 171 -25.27 0.44 6.40
C GLU A 171 -23.80 0.56 6.82
N CYS A 172 -22.91 0.54 5.82
CA CYS A 172 -21.46 0.59 6.00
C CYS A 172 -20.86 1.59 5.03
N PHE A 173 -20.35 2.68 5.57
CA PHE A 173 -19.57 3.65 4.81
C PHE A 173 -18.12 3.19 4.77
N ARG A 174 -17.65 2.77 3.61
CA ARG A 174 -16.25 2.40 3.41
C ARG A 174 -15.49 3.56 2.79
N VAL A 175 -14.38 3.93 3.41
CA VAL A 175 -13.40 4.89 2.86
C VAL A 175 -12.04 4.22 2.79
N ASN A 176 -11.41 4.25 1.61
CA ASN A 176 -10.04 3.79 1.44
C ASN A 176 -9.11 4.97 1.68
N ILE A 177 -8.18 4.79 2.60
CA ILE A 177 -7.17 5.81 2.90
C ILE A 177 -6.03 5.71 1.90
N THR A 178 -5.51 6.85 1.53
CA THR A 178 -4.32 7.01 0.72
C THR A 178 -3.41 8.05 1.36
N SER A 179 -2.18 8.18 0.88
CA SER A 179 -1.26 9.22 1.35
C SER A 179 -1.73 10.66 1.04
N ALA A 180 -2.69 10.81 0.13
CA ALA A 180 -3.28 12.10 -0.26
C ALA A 180 -4.61 12.41 0.44
N THR A 181 -5.17 11.45 1.19
CA THR A 181 -6.46 11.64 1.89
C THR A 181 -6.36 12.73 2.94
N ASP A 182 -7.27 13.68 2.92
CA ASP A 182 -7.29 14.85 3.80
C ASP A 182 -8.61 15.00 4.59
N GLU A 183 -8.71 16.10 5.36
CA GLU A 183 -9.90 16.41 6.16
C GLU A 183 -11.15 16.60 5.29
N ASP A 184 -11.02 17.19 4.10
CA ASP A 184 -12.14 17.44 3.18
C ASP A 184 -12.68 16.13 2.56
N ASP A 185 -11.81 15.15 2.35
CA ASP A 185 -12.20 13.84 1.87
C ASP A 185 -12.96 13.03 2.94
N LEU A 186 -12.62 13.23 4.20
CA LEU A 186 -13.17 12.47 5.33
C LEU A 186 -14.40 13.14 5.94
N LEU A 187 -14.28 14.41 6.30
CA LEU A 187 -15.34 15.13 7.01
C LEU A 187 -16.30 15.82 6.04
N GLY A 188 -15.82 16.27 4.89
CA GLY A 188 -16.61 16.95 3.87
C GLY A 188 -16.04 18.30 3.48
N GLY A 189 -16.51 18.79 2.36
CA GLY A 189 -16.03 20.03 1.77
C GLY A 189 -17.04 20.67 0.84
N PHE A 190 -16.74 21.88 0.40
CA PHE A 190 -17.55 22.56 -0.60
C PHE A 190 -17.34 21.96 -1.99
N ARG A 191 -18.44 21.73 -2.70
CA ARG A 191 -18.45 21.23 -4.08
C ARG A 191 -19.27 22.16 -4.96
N LEU A 192 -18.85 22.30 -6.22
CA LEU A 192 -19.60 23.06 -7.21
C LEU A 192 -20.64 22.13 -7.85
N ILE A 193 -21.91 22.34 -7.54
CA ILE A 193 -23.03 21.53 -8.05
C ILE A 193 -23.99 22.48 -8.76
N ASN A 194 -24.22 22.29 -10.06
CA ASN A 194 -25.10 23.09 -10.89
C ASN A 194 -24.82 24.60 -10.79
N GLY A 195 -23.54 24.99 -10.72
CA GLY A 195 -23.12 26.38 -10.61
C GLY A 195 -23.19 27.02 -9.22
N ASN A 196 -23.65 26.26 -8.22
CA ASN A 196 -23.71 26.69 -6.81
C ASN A 196 -22.63 25.98 -5.98
N THR A 197 -22.03 26.73 -5.06
CA THR A 197 -21.13 26.14 -4.06
C THR A 197 -21.97 25.57 -2.92
N VAL A 198 -21.94 24.22 -2.78
CA VAL A 198 -22.74 23.50 -1.79
C VAL A 198 -21.79 22.68 -0.90
N TRP A 199 -22.05 22.68 0.41
CA TRP A 199 -21.38 21.75 1.32
C TRP A 199 -21.84 20.33 1.05
N GLN A 200 -20.90 19.40 1.02
CA GLN A 200 -21.16 17.97 0.92
C GLN A 200 -20.46 17.25 2.07
N ASP A 201 -21.23 16.52 2.88
CA ASP A 201 -20.67 15.68 3.94
C ASP A 201 -19.75 14.62 3.35
N GLY A 202 -18.61 14.42 4.01
CA GLY A 202 -17.72 13.28 3.74
C GLY A 202 -18.24 11.99 4.37
N PRO A 203 -17.62 10.83 4.06
CA PRO A 203 -18.09 9.53 4.53
C PRO A 203 -18.13 9.41 6.06
N VAL A 204 -17.24 10.07 6.78
CA VAL A 204 -17.21 10.07 8.25
C VAL A 204 -18.45 10.75 8.81
N VAL A 205 -18.72 11.99 8.38
CA VAL A 205 -19.86 12.78 8.85
C VAL A 205 -21.17 12.12 8.43
N ALA A 206 -21.25 11.61 7.21
CA ALA A 206 -22.42 10.88 6.74
C ALA A 206 -22.71 9.62 7.58
N ALA A 207 -21.69 8.84 7.92
CA ALA A 207 -21.84 7.67 8.80
C ALA A 207 -22.27 8.07 10.22
N MET A 208 -21.70 9.16 10.77
CA MET A 208 -22.07 9.70 12.08
C MET A 208 -23.55 10.11 12.13
N ARG A 209 -24.01 10.87 11.13
CA ARG A 209 -25.41 11.34 11.07
C ARG A 209 -26.42 10.18 10.95
N GLN A 210 -26.05 9.11 10.25
CA GLN A 210 -26.93 7.97 10.02
C GLN A 210 -26.83 6.88 11.09
N GLY A 211 -25.88 6.97 12.03
CA GLY A 211 -25.62 5.90 13.00
C GLY A 211 -25.14 4.61 12.32
N ALA A 212 -24.48 4.73 11.17
CA ALA A 212 -23.99 3.62 10.37
C ALA A 212 -22.61 3.12 10.85
N VAL A 213 -22.15 2.02 10.29
CA VAL A 213 -20.77 1.53 10.47
C VAL A 213 -19.85 2.31 9.54
N LEU A 214 -18.77 2.88 10.07
CA LEU A 214 -17.69 3.48 9.30
C LEU A 214 -16.54 2.47 9.19
N LEU A 215 -16.18 2.09 7.97
CA LEU A 215 -15.03 1.24 7.67
C LEU A 215 -13.93 2.06 7.03
N ILE A 216 -12.88 2.32 7.79
CA ILE A 216 -11.67 3.01 7.35
C ILE A 216 -10.68 1.95 6.87
N ASP A 217 -10.52 1.81 5.56
CA ASP A 217 -9.69 0.75 4.96
C ASP A 217 -8.29 1.28 4.70
N GLU A 218 -7.28 0.48 5.08
CA GLU A 218 -5.85 0.81 4.94
C GLU A 218 -5.43 2.09 5.69
N ILE A 219 -5.91 2.26 6.94
CA ILE A 219 -5.67 3.47 7.75
C ILE A 219 -4.17 3.76 7.94
N ASP A 220 -3.31 2.76 7.88
CA ASP A 220 -1.86 2.86 8.01
C ASP A 220 -1.17 3.51 6.79
N LEU A 221 -1.89 3.76 5.69
CA LEU A 221 -1.42 4.61 4.59
C LEU A 221 -1.64 6.11 4.88
N GLY A 222 -2.45 6.43 5.89
CA GLY A 222 -2.80 7.80 6.25
C GLY A 222 -1.61 8.57 6.82
N THR A 223 -1.60 9.87 6.57
CA THR A 223 -0.62 10.80 7.11
C THR A 223 -1.11 11.43 8.42
N HIS A 224 -0.36 12.42 8.95
CA HIS A 224 -0.80 13.22 10.10
C HIS A 224 -2.17 13.90 9.90
N LEU A 225 -2.66 14.01 8.67
CA LEU A 225 -3.99 14.56 8.36
C LEU A 225 -5.13 13.71 8.95
N MET A 226 -4.87 12.43 9.27
CA MET A 226 -5.83 11.55 9.98
C MET A 226 -6.16 12.02 11.40
N MET A 227 -5.40 12.97 11.95
CA MET A 227 -5.66 13.52 13.30
C MET A 227 -7.02 14.24 13.41
N CYS A 228 -7.65 14.62 12.31
CA CYS A 228 -9.02 15.12 12.27
C CYS A 228 -10.06 14.11 12.81
N LEU A 229 -9.70 12.81 12.84
CA LEU A 229 -10.57 11.74 13.34
C LEU A 229 -10.50 11.53 14.86
N GLN A 230 -9.63 12.22 15.61
CA GLN A 230 -9.42 11.95 17.04
C GLN A 230 -10.71 12.03 17.85
N SER A 231 -11.51 13.11 17.70
CA SER A 231 -12.77 13.26 18.44
C SER A 231 -13.81 12.22 18.03
N VAL A 232 -13.79 11.82 16.75
CA VAL A 232 -14.70 10.81 16.21
C VAL A 232 -14.36 9.41 16.76
N LEU A 233 -13.08 9.07 16.89
CA LEU A 233 -12.60 7.83 17.51
C LEU A 233 -12.89 7.75 19.02
N GLU A 234 -13.10 8.89 19.69
CA GLU A 234 -13.56 8.94 21.08
C GLU A 234 -15.09 8.87 21.21
N GLY A 235 -15.83 8.67 20.11
CA GLY A 235 -17.30 8.68 20.11
C GLY A 235 -17.90 10.08 20.36
N LYS A 236 -17.08 11.11 20.25
CA LYS A 236 -17.49 12.50 20.42
C LYS A 236 -17.89 13.12 19.09
N GLY A 237 -18.57 14.25 19.18
CA GLY A 237 -18.91 15.02 17.97
C GLY A 237 -17.69 15.69 17.34
N VAL A 238 -17.83 16.10 16.10
CA VAL A 238 -16.84 16.85 15.34
C VAL A 238 -17.41 18.22 14.93
N PHE A 239 -16.57 19.24 15.06
CA PHE A 239 -16.94 20.60 14.64
C PHE A 239 -16.48 20.84 13.20
N LEU A 240 -17.44 21.02 12.31
CA LEU A 240 -17.21 21.33 10.91
C LEU A 240 -16.96 22.85 10.75
N LYS A 241 -15.70 23.24 10.82
CA LYS A 241 -15.28 24.66 10.84
C LYS A 241 -15.79 25.46 9.65
N LYS A 242 -15.85 24.85 8.46
CA LYS A 242 -16.23 25.52 7.20
C LYS A 242 -17.69 25.94 7.14
N ILE A 243 -18.57 25.26 7.88
CA ILE A 243 -20.01 25.52 7.92
C ILE A 243 -20.52 25.87 9.33
N ASN A 244 -19.60 25.98 10.31
CA ASN A 244 -19.90 26.33 11.68
C ASN A 244 -20.98 25.39 12.31
N GLU A 245 -20.88 24.08 12.05
CA GLU A 245 -21.82 23.08 12.55
C GLU A 245 -21.10 22.05 13.43
N PHE A 246 -21.74 21.67 14.53
CA PHE A 246 -21.28 20.59 15.39
C PHE A 246 -22.10 19.33 15.13
N VAL A 247 -21.47 18.24 14.66
CA VAL A 247 -22.12 16.98 14.36
C VAL A 247 -21.84 15.98 15.48
N THR A 248 -22.88 15.42 16.06
CA THR A 248 -22.79 14.33 17.06
C THR A 248 -23.12 13.00 16.43
N PRO A 249 -22.45 11.89 16.82
CA PRO A 249 -22.78 10.57 16.31
C PRO A 249 -24.20 10.16 16.70
N ALA A 250 -24.97 9.68 15.73
CA ALA A 250 -26.27 9.06 16.00
C ALA A 250 -26.10 7.66 16.62
N ALA A 251 -27.13 7.18 17.30
CA ALA A 251 -27.14 5.87 17.93
C ALA A 251 -26.82 4.76 16.94
N GLY A 252 -25.94 3.83 17.31
CA GLY A 252 -25.49 2.73 16.49
C GLY A 252 -24.25 3.03 15.62
N PHE A 253 -23.76 4.27 15.61
CA PHE A 253 -22.48 4.58 14.96
C PHE A 253 -21.34 3.82 15.62
N THR A 254 -20.48 3.21 14.81
CA THR A 254 -19.23 2.58 15.26
C THR A 254 -18.20 2.57 14.15
N ILE A 255 -16.93 2.36 14.49
CA ILE A 255 -15.80 2.45 13.56
C ILE A 255 -15.03 1.13 13.52
N PHE A 256 -14.70 0.69 12.32
CA PHE A 256 -13.70 -0.35 12.07
C PHE A 256 -12.61 0.25 11.20
N ALA A 257 -11.36 0.12 11.62
CA ALA A 257 -10.20 0.47 10.79
C ALA A 257 -9.45 -0.79 10.41
N THR A 258 -9.06 -0.94 9.15
CA THR A 258 -8.19 -2.05 8.71
C THR A 258 -6.80 -1.53 8.42
N ALA A 259 -5.79 -2.36 8.70
CA ALA A 259 -4.39 -2.05 8.44
C ALA A 259 -3.60 -3.31 8.08
N ASN A 260 -2.51 -3.16 7.36
CA ASN A 260 -1.57 -4.24 7.08
C ASN A 260 -0.46 -4.31 8.14
N THR A 261 -0.29 -3.25 8.92
CA THR A 261 0.68 -3.12 10.00
C THR A 261 -0.02 -2.95 11.35
N LYS A 262 0.74 -3.10 12.44
CA LYS A 262 0.24 -2.81 13.80
C LYS A 262 0.39 -1.33 14.19
N GLY A 263 0.41 -0.43 13.19
CA GLY A 263 0.62 1.01 13.39
C GLY A 263 2.09 1.42 13.48
N LYS A 264 3.02 0.48 13.39
CA LYS A 264 4.48 0.73 13.46
C LYS A 264 5.15 0.98 12.11
N GLY A 265 4.36 1.01 11.02
CA GLY A 265 4.89 1.06 9.66
C GLY A 265 5.42 -0.31 9.20
N SER A 266 6.14 -0.34 8.08
CA SER A 266 6.78 -1.55 7.55
C SER A 266 8.30 -1.41 7.65
N ASP A 267 8.89 -2.01 8.67
CA ASP A 267 10.34 -2.02 8.88
C ASP A 267 11.07 -2.84 7.80
N ASP A 268 10.36 -3.80 7.20
CA ASP A 268 10.85 -4.71 6.17
C ASP A 268 10.58 -4.23 4.72
N GLY A 269 9.96 -3.05 4.55
CA GLY A 269 9.66 -2.45 3.24
C GLY A 269 8.55 -3.17 2.44
N ARG A 270 7.92 -4.23 2.95
CA ARG A 270 6.88 -5.02 2.26
C ARG A 270 5.61 -4.23 2.01
N PHE A 271 5.27 -3.34 2.92
CA PHE A 271 4.10 -2.47 2.82
C PHE A 271 4.57 -1.04 2.52
N ALA A 272 5.15 -0.85 1.34
CA ALA A 272 5.61 0.45 0.89
C ALA A 272 4.46 1.48 0.97
N GLY A 273 4.76 2.64 1.57
CA GLY A 273 3.79 3.71 1.76
C GLY A 273 3.00 3.66 3.07
N THR A 274 3.15 2.61 3.89
CA THR A 274 2.59 2.64 5.25
C THR A 274 3.39 3.57 6.14
N ASN A 275 2.68 4.33 6.97
CA ASN A 275 3.25 5.27 7.91
C ASN A 275 3.25 4.71 9.33
N VAL A 276 4.17 5.20 10.16
CA VAL A 276 4.07 5.00 11.61
C VAL A 276 2.90 5.85 12.11
N MET A 277 1.90 5.20 12.66
CA MET A 277 0.73 5.87 13.22
C MET A 277 1.05 6.51 14.56
N ASN A 278 0.37 7.61 14.86
CA ASN A 278 0.48 8.25 16.16
C ASN A 278 -0.10 7.32 17.25
N GLU A 279 0.69 7.03 18.30
CA GLU A 279 0.30 6.15 19.40
C GLU A 279 -1.00 6.62 20.06
N ALA A 280 -1.15 7.95 20.25
CA ALA A 280 -2.37 8.51 20.83
C ALA A 280 -3.61 8.28 19.93
N MET A 281 -3.45 8.06 18.64
CA MET A 281 -4.54 7.68 17.75
C MET A 281 -4.85 6.18 17.86
N LEU A 282 -3.83 5.34 18.00
CA LEU A 282 -4.00 3.90 18.21
C LEU A 282 -4.68 3.59 19.55
N ASP A 283 -4.35 4.30 20.60
CA ASP A 283 -4.95 4.17 21.93
C ASP A 283 -6.46 4.52 21.98
N ARG A 284 -6.97 5.19 20.95
CA ARG A 284 -8.41 5.50 20.83
C ARG A 284 -9.24 4.37 20.26
N PHE A 285 -8.61 3.31 19.78
CA PHE A 285 -9.33 2.10 19.44
C PHE A 285 -9.49 1.24 20.69
N ASP A 286 -10.72 0.86 21.01
CA ASP A 286 -11.03 0.04 22.19
C ASP A 286 -10.35 -1.32 22.13
N TRP A 287 -10.32 -1.91 20.93
CA TRP A 287 -9.71 -3.23 20.71
C TRP A 287 -8.95 -3.32 19.39
N THR A 288 -7.83 -4.05 19.44
CA THR A 288 -7.08 -4.46 18.27
C THR A 288 -7.31 -5.94 18.01
N LEU A 289 -7.76 -6.28 16.80
CA LEU A 289 -7.94 -7.65 16.33
C LEU A 289 -6.87 -8.00 15.33
N GLU A 290 -6.10 -9.04 15.59
CA GLU A 290 -5.14 -9.58 14.64
C GLU A 290 -5.79 -10.69 13.82
N GLN A 291 -6.11 -10.40 12.56
CA GLN A 291 -6.71 -11.36 11.64
C GLN A 291 -5.60 -12.13 10.93
N GLU A 292 -5.53 -13.42 11.21
CA GLU A 292 -4.64 -14.35 10.51
C GLU A 292 -5.24 -14.83 9.18
N TYR A 293 -4.54 -15.71 8.48
CA TYR A 293 -5.13 -16.45 7.35
C TYR A 293 -6.09 -17.52 7.86
N ALA A 294 -7.07 -17.86 7.02
CA ALA A 294 -8.04 -18.88 7.35
C ALA A 294 -7.38 -20.25 7.60
N PRO A 295 -7.83 -21.03 8.61
CA PRO A 295 -7.39 -22.40 8.76
C PRO A 295 -7.63 -23.21 7.49
N LYS A 296 -6.75 -24.18 7.18
CA LYS A 296 -6.79 -25.01 5.96
C LYS A 296 -8.18 -25.48 5.57
N GLY A 297 -8.95 -26.02 6.52
CA GLY A 297 -10.30 -26.51 6.26
C GLY A 297 -11.29 -25.41 5.85
N THR A 298 -11.12 -24.21 6.40
CA THR A 298 -11.91 -23.04 6.05
C THR A 298 -11.48 -22.47 4.70
N GLU A 299 -10.18 -22.34 4.48
CA GLU A 299 -9.62 -21.86 3.21
C GLU A 299 -10.02 -22.78 2.05
N LYS A 300 -9.93 -24.11 2.23
CA LYS A 300 -10.45 -25.08 1.25
C LYS A 300 -11.94 -24.85 0.93
N LYS A 301 -12.78 -24.57 1.94
CA LYS A 301 -14.19 -24.25 1.72
C LYS A 301 -14.37 -22.97 0.91
N ILE A 302 -13.54 -21.94 1.16
CA ILE A 302 -13.55 -20.69 0.39
C ILE A 302 -13.22 -21.01 -1.07
N LEU A 303 -12.11 -21.72 -1.33
CA LEU A 303 -11.67 -22.07 -2.68
C LEU A 303 -12.71 -22.90 -3.44
N LEU A 304 -13.33 -23.90 -2.79
CA LEU A 304 -14.39 -24.72 -3.40
C LEU A 304 -15.61 -23.88 -3.78
N LYS A 305 -16.03 -22.94 -2.92
CA LYS A 305 -17.12 -22.02 -3.26
C LYS A 305 -16.75 -21.12 -4.44
N LYS A 306 -15.51 -20.62 -4.50
CA LYS A 306 -15.00 -19.82 -5.62
C LYS A 306 -14.90 -20.64 -6.90
N MET A 307 -14.38 -21.84 -6.85
CA MET A 307 -14.36 -22.77 -7.99
C MET A 307 -15.77 -23.05 -8.51
N LYS A 308 -16.75 -23.20 -7.61
CA LYS A 308 -18.15 -23.37 -7.99
C LYS A 308 -18.71 -22.12 -8.68
N GLU A 309 -18.37 -20.93 -8.19
CA GLU A 309 -18.76 -19.66 -8.81
C GLU A 309 -18.18 -19.56 -10.24
N PHE A 310 -16.95 -20.00 -10.44
CA PHE A 310 -16.28 -20.00 -11.75
C PHE A 310 -16.64 -21.18 -12.66
N GLY A 311 -17.46 -22.12 -12.17
CA GLY A 311 -17.94 -23.27 -12.95
C GLY A 311 -16.92 -24.39 -13.18
N ASN A 312 -15.85 -24.47 -12.38
CA ASN A 312 -14.82 -25.51 -12.49
C ASN A 312 -14.39 -25.99 -11.10
N VAL A 313 -15.07 -27.01 -10.56
CA VAL A 313 -14.83 -27.51 -9.20
C VAL A 313 -13.87 -28.69 -9.21
N ASP A 314 -12.74 -28.54 -8.53
CA ASP A 314 -11.75 -29.57 -8.33
C ASP A 314 -11.33 -29.64 -6.84
N PRO A 315 -11.90 -30.59 -6.08
CA PRO A 315 -11.61 -30.72 -4.64
C PRO A 315 -10.18 -31.13 -4.32
N ASP A 316 -9.52 -31.88 -5.20
CA ASP A 316 -8.12 -32.27 -5.07
C ASP A 316 -7.22 -31.05 -5.23
N PHE A 317 -7.42 -30.29 -6.31
CA PHE A 317 -6.68 -29.05 -6.53
C PHE A 317 -6.85 -28.04 -5.39
N ALA A 318 -8.09 -27.86 -4.88
CA ALA A 318 -8.34 -27.00 -3.72
C ALA A 318 -7.56 -27.47 -2.47
N THR A 319 -7.40 -28.78 -2.27
CA THR A 319 -6.60 -29.33 -1.16
C THR A 319 -5.10 -29.07 -1.35
N LYS A 320 -4.60 -29.28 -2.55
CA LYS A 320 -3.19 -29.02 -2.92
C LYS A 320 -2.86 -27.55 -2.77
N LEU A 321 -3.71 -26.65 -3.23
CA LEU A 321 -3.54 -25.19 -3.09
C LEU A 321 -3.49 -24.74 -1.61
N THR A 322 -4.38 -25.27 -0.76
CA THR A 322 -4.37 -24.91 0.67
C THR A 322 -3.15 -25.45 1.40
N ASN A 323 -2.69 -26.65 1.07
CA ASN A 323 -1.45 -27.21 1.63
C ASN A 323 -0.23 -26.43 1.17
N TRP A 324 -0.18 -26.08 -0.12
CA TRP A 324 0.88 -25.27 -0.70
C TRP A 324 1.00 -23.90 0.00
N ALA A 325 -0.13 -23.19 0.14
CA ALA A 325 -0.15 -21.89 0.82
C ALA A 325 0.26 -21.99 2.30
N ASP A 326 -0.17 -23.04 3.02
CA ASP A 326 0.22 -23.26 4.42
C ASP A 326 1.74 -23.54 4.55
N THR A 327 2.32 -24.30 3.64
CA THR A 327 3.77 -24.57 3.62
C THR A 327 4.56 -23.29 3.37
N ILE A 328 4.15 -22.48 2.40
CA ILE A 328 4.79 -21.19 2.10
C ILE A 328 4.67 -20.23 3.30
N ARG A 329 3.49 -20.14 3.92
CA ARG A 329 3.27 -19.27 5.08
C ARG A 329 4.09 -19.68 6.29
N LYS A 330 4.32 -20.98 6.49
CA LYS A 330 5.24 -21.49 7.52
C LYS A 330 6.68 -21.12 7.20
N ALA A 331 7.13 -21.40 5.98
CA ALA A 331 8.47 -21.03 5.53
C ALA A 331 8.72 -19.51 5.65
N PHE A 332 7.69 -18.69 5.40
CA PHE A 332 7.74 -17.26 5.61
C PHE A 332 7.87 -16.87 7.09
N THR A 333 7.10 -17.50 7.99
CA THR A 333 7.20 -17.26 9.44
C THR A 333 8.55 -17.68 9.98
N ASP A 334 9.13 -18.75 9.43
CA ASP A 334 10.44 -19.27 9.79
C ASP A 334 11.59 -18.46 9.15
N GLY A 335 11.30 -17.44 8.33
CA GLY A 335 12.29 -16.60 7.66
C GLY A 335 13.04 -17.28 6.52
N ILE A 336 12.52 -18.39 5.99
CA ILE A 336 13.13 -19.14 4.87
C ILE A 336 12.83 -18.47 3.53
N VAL A 337 11.66 -17.85 3.40
CA VAL A 337 11.21 -17.10 2.22
C VAL A 337 10.72 -15.73 2.62
N ASP A 338 10.91 -14.75 1.75
CA ASP A 338 10.53 -13.35 2.01
C ASP A 338 9.14 -12.99 1.48
N GLU A 339 8.53 -13.84 0.68
CA GLU A 339 7.23 -13.62 0.05
C GLU A 339 6.19 -14.63 0.53
N ILE A 340 4.91 -14.29 0.32
CA ILE A 340 3.79 -15.09 0.82
C ILE A 340 2.71 -15.30 -0.25
N ILE A 341 2.00 -16.43 -0.17
CA ILE A 341 0.80 -16.68 -0.95
C ILE A 341 -0.45 -16.33 -0.12
N THR A 342 -1.16 -15.31 -0.55
CA THR A 342 -2.38 -14.83 0.09
C THR A 342 -3.61 -15.63 -0.34
N THR A 343 -4.68 -15.65 0.48
CA THR A 343 -5.96 -16.27 0.09
C THR A 343 -6.53 -15.64 -1.18
N ARG A 344 -6.42 -14.31 -1.34
CA ARG A 344 -6.81 -13.60 -2.58
C ARG A 344 -6.07 -14.15 -3.80
N ARG A 345 -4.79 -14.50 -3.65
CA ARG A 345 -4.01 -15.09 -4.74
C ARG A 345 -4.47 -16.49 -5.07
N LEU A 346 -4.81 -17.30 -4.06
CA LEU A 346 -5.40 -18.62 -4.29
C LEU A 346 -6.76 -18.54 -5.02
N GLU A 347 -7.59 -17.54 -4.70
CA GLU A 347 -8.83 -17.29 -5.45
C GLU A 347 -8.54 -16.95 -6.92
N ASN A 348 -7.48 -16.17 -7.20
CA ASN A 348 -7.05 -15.86 -8.57
C ASN A 348 -6.52 -17.11 -9.29
N VAL A 349 -5.82 -18.03 -8.61
CA VAL A 349 -5.44 -19.33 -9.16
C VAL A 349 -6.67 -20.13 -9.56
N CYS A 350 -7.69 -20.20 -8.69
CA CYS A 350 -8.96 -20.86 -9.02
C CYS A 350 -9.63 -20.25 -10.26
N LYS A 351 -9.58 -18.94 -10.41
CA LYS A 351 -10.10 -18.23 -11.57
C LYS A 351 -9.31 -18.54 -12.84
N ALA A 352 -7.98 -18.52 -12.76
CA ALA A 352 -7.11 -18.90 -13.88
C ALA A 352 -7.36 -20.35 -14.31
N PHE A 353 -7.43 -21.28 -13.35
CA PHE A 353 -7.77 -22.67 -13.62
C PHE A 353 -9.14 -22.85 -14.28
N ALA A 354 -10.13 -22.05 -13.91
CA ALA A 354 -11.43 -22.09 -14.58
C ALA A 354 -11.38 -21.63 -16.03
N ILE A 355 -10.50 -20.68 -16.37
CA ILE A 355 -10.32 -20.13 -17.73
C ILE A 355 -9.46 -21.08 -18.58
N PHE A 356 -8.27 -21.44 -18.10
CA PHE A 356 -7.26 -22.14 -18.88
C PHE A 356 -7.38 -23.68 -18.81
N LYS A 357 -8.13 -24.21 -17.83
CA LYS A 357 -8.35 -25.64 -17.59
C LYS A 357 -7.06 -26.42 -17.30
N ASP A 358 -5.98 -25.73 -17.00
CA ASP A 358 -4.68 -26.29 -16.71
C ASP A 358 -4.16 -25.76 -15.36
N ARG A 359 -3.74 -26.69 -14.48
CA ARG A 359 -3.27 -26.38 -13.13
C ARG A 359 -1.91 -25.68 -13.16
N GLU A 360 -1.02 -26.14 -14.02
CA GLU A 360 0.33 -25.60 -14.14
C GLU A 360 0.31 -24.14 -14.60
N THR A 361 -0.43 -23.85 -15.67
CA THR A 361 -0.64 -22.48 -16.16
C THR A 361 -1.20 -21.59 -15.07
N ALA A 362 -2.19 -22.08 -14.28
CA ALA A 362 -2.79 -21.30 -13.20
C ALA A 362 -1.77 -20.97 -12.08
N ILE A 363 -0.93 -21.91 -11.71
CA ILE A 363 0.15 -21.72 -10.74
C ILE A 363 1.20 -20.76 -11.27
N ASN A 364 1.68 -20.96 -12.51
CA ASN A 364 2.67 -20.09 -13.13
C ASN A 364 2.22 -18.64 -13.23
N MET A 365 0.94 -18.39 -13.56
CA MET A 365 0.36 -17.05 -13.54
C MET A 365 0.34 -16.41 -12.15
N ALA A 366 0.10 -17.20 -11.10
CA ALA A 366 0.14 -16.70 -9.74
C ALA A 366 1.56 -16.35 -9.29
N LEU A 367 2.55 -17.05 -9.81
CA LEU A 367 3.97 -16.87 -9.48
C LEU A 367 4.65 -15.76 -10.30
N ALA A 368 4.10 -15.36 -11.45
CA ALA A 368 4.74 -14.49 -12.43
C ALA A 368 5.27 -13.15 -11.88
N ARG A 369 4.68 -12.63 -10.78
CA ARG A 369 5.09 -11.35 -10.18
C ARG A 369 6.29 -11.46 -9.23
N PHE A 370 6.62 -12.65 -8.76
CA PHE A 370 7.73 -12.86 -7.84
C PHE A 370 9.06 -12.85 -8.59
N ASP A 371 10.15 -12.64 -7.88
CA ASP A 371 11.50 -12.83 -8.41
C ASP A 371 11.75 -14.30 -8.77
N ASP A 372 12.79 -14.56 -9.54
CA ASP A 372 13.03 -15.89 -10.10
C ASP A 372 13.37 -16.95 -9.04
N ASP A 373 14.09 -16.58 -7.99
CA ASP A 373 14.44 -17.49 -6.90
C ASP A 373 13.18 -17.90 -6.10
N THR A 374 12.31 -16.93 -5.80
CA THR A 374 11.02 -17.18 -5.15
C THR A 374 10.09 -18.04 -6.01
N LYS A 375 10.06 -17.79 -7.36
CA LYS A 375 9.25 -18.60 -8.29
C LYS A 375 9.68 -20.07 -8.25
N VAL A 376 10.99 -20.32 -8.31
CA VAL A 376 11.55 -21.69 -8.25
C VAL A 376 11.18 -22.35 -6.91
N ALA A 377 11.43 -21.69 -5.80
CA ALA A 377 11.12 -22.24 -4.48
C ALA A 377 9.61 -22.56 -4.32
N PHE A 378 8.73 -21.67 -4.75
CA PHE A 378 7.28 -21.87 -4.64
C PHE A 378 6.76 -22.95 -5.59
N ARG A 379 7.36 -23.08 -6.79
CA ARG A 379 7.06 -24.16 -7.71
C ARG A 379 7.50 -25.52 -7.13
N ASP A 380 8.69 -25.59 -6.55
CA ASP A 380 9.19 -26.79 -5.89
C ASP A 380 8.30 -27.22 -4.72
N PHE A 381 7.81 -26.26 -3.92
CA PHE A 381 6.84 -26.56 -2.87
C PHE A 381 5.53 -27.12 -3.44
N TYR A 382 5.08 -26.61 -4.59
CA TYR A 382 3.87 -27.11 -5.23
C TYR A 382 4.08 -28.49 -5.85
N ALA A 383 5.16 -28.73 -6.58
CA ALA A 383 5.48 -30.00 -7.22
C ALA A 383 5.57 -31.17 -6.22
N LYS A 384 6.05 -30.90 -5.00
CA LYS A 384 6.04 -31.89 -3.91
C LYS A 384 4.64 -32.29 -3.43
N MET A 385 3.61 -31.56 -3.81
CA MET A 385 2.21 -31.79 -3.39
C MET A 385 1.30 -32.22 -4.53
N ASP A 386 1.71 -32.03 -5.77
CA ASP A 386 0.93 -32.36 -6.96
C ASP A 386 1.77 -33.10 -8.00
N ASP A 387 1.76 -34.44 -7.92
CA ASP A 387 2.47 -35.31 -8.85
C ASP A 387 2.03 -35.09 -10.32
N SER A 388 0.85 -34.51 -10.56
CA SER A 388 0.36 -34.22 -11.92
C SER A 388 1.05 -33.01 -12.57
N VAL A 389 1.80 -32.21 -11.80
CA VAL A 389 2.56 -31.05 -12.28
C VAL A 389 4.06 -31.35 -12.33
N SER A 390 4.50 -32.42 -11.71
CA SER A 390 5.90 -32.84 -11.69
C SER A 390 6.41 -33.40 -13.03
N ASP A 391 5.52 -33.63 -14.00
CA ASP A 391 5.83 -34.23 -15.30
C ASP A 391 5.72 -33.26 -16.48
N SER A 392 5.68 -31.94 -16.27
CA SER A 392 6.00 -31.04 -17.39
C SER A 392 7.52 -31.05 -17.58
N PRO A 393 8.03 -31.43 -18.72
CA PRO A 393 9.45 -31.36 -18.96
C PRO A 393 9.86 -29.88 -18.92
N GLU A 394 10.49 -29.44 -17.81
CA GLU A 394 11.57 -28.49 -18.01
C GLU A 394 12.40 -29.11 -19.10
N GLN A 395 12.55 -28.41 -20.21
CA GLN A 395 13.44 -28.84 -21.29
C GLN A 395 14.70 -29.43 -20.67
N GLY A 396 14.77 -30.79 -20.74
CA GLY A 396 15.98 -31.57 -20.63
C GLY A 396 16.94 -31.25 -19.49
N ASN A 397 16.57 -31.50 -18.24
CA ASN A 397 17.54 -32.08 -17.36
C ASN A 397 17.51 -33.60 -17.64
N GLU A 398 17.98 -34.02 -18.79
CA GLU A 398 18.61 -35.31 -18.90
C GLU A 398 19.60 -35.39 -17.74
N ILE A 399 19.48 -36.44 -16.92
CA ILE A 399 20.45 -36.71 -15.86
C ILE A 399 21.80 -36.61 -16.55
N PHE A 400 22.53 -35.52 -16.25
CA PHE A 400 23.81 -35.26 -16.87
C PHE A 400 24.77 -36.39 -16.50
N GLU A 401 24.94 -37.35 -17.42
CA GLU A 401 25.94 -38.40 -17.27
C GLU A 401 27.26 -37.86 -17.83
N PRO A 402 28.28 -37.66 -16.99
CA PRO A 402 29.60 -37.20 -17.41
C PRO A 402 30.21 -38.01 -18.58
N SER A 403 29.79 -39.27 -18.71
CA SER A 403 30.21 -40.17 -19.77
C SER A 403 29.62 -39.85 -21.15
N SER A 404 28.58 -39.06 -21.23
CA SER A 404 27.87 -38.66 -22.49
C SER A 404 28.47 -37.43 -23.16
N VAL A 405 29.43 -36.75 -22.54
CA VAL A 405 30.01 -35.50 -23.04
C VAL A 405 31.07 -35.73 -24.11
N GLY A 406 30.80 -35.37 -25.33
CA GLY A 406 31.80 -35.36 -26.40
C GLY A 406 32.78 -34.20 -26.32
N PRO A 407 33.97 -34.29 -26.93
CA PRO A 407 35.02 -33.28 -26.84
C PRO A 407 34.58 -31.88 -27.29
N ASN A 408 33.66 -31.78 -28.25
CA ASN A 408 33.17 -30.55 -28.86
C ASN A 408 31.79 -30.14 -28.32
N THR A 409 31.25 -30.82 -27.31
CA THR A 409 29.98 -30.50 -26.70
C THR A 409 30.11 -29.19 -25.93
N VAL A 410 29.25 -28.20 -26.21
CA VAL A 410 29.19 -26.94 -25.47
C VAL A 410 28.14 -27.08 -24.35
N MET A 411 28.51 -26.67 -23.14
CA MET A 411 27.68 -26.76 -21.97
C MET A 411 27.51 -25.40 -21.31
N ASN A 412 26.28 -25.09 -20.89
CA ASN A 412 25.98 -23.93 -20.05
C ASN A 412 26.18 -24.27 -18.57
N LEU A 413 26.69 -23.34 -17.79
CA LEU A 413 26.90 -23.43 -16.36
C LEU A 413 25.99 -22.49 -15.59
N SER A 414 25.45 -22.96 -14.47
CA SER A 414 24.70 -22.15 -13.50
C SER A 414 25.65 -21.58 -12.45
N VAL A 415 26.18 -20.35 -12.67
CA VAL A 415 27.20 -19.71 -11.84
C VAL A 415 26.62 -18.52 -11.09
N LYS A 416 26.69 -18.52 -9.75
CA LYS A 416 26.30 -17.39 -8.91
C LYS A 416 27.26 -16.22 -9.05
N TYR A 417 26.76 -14.99 -8.85
CA TYR A 417 27.53 -13.75 -9.09
C TYR A 417 28.89 -13.71 -8.37
N GLY A 418 28.97 -14.18 -7.13
CA GLY A 418 30.21 -14.20 -6.32
C GLY A 418 31.23 -15.28 -6.70
N GLU A 419 30.89 -16.19 -7.61
CA GLU A 419 31.70 -17.38 -7.94
C GLU A 419 32.25 -17.34 -9.37
N ARG A 420 32.05 -16.23 -10.08
CA ARG A 420 32.46 -16.04 -11.49
C ARG A 420 33.94 -16.20 -11.72
N ASP A 421 34.76 -15.71 -10.82
CA ASP A 421 36.21 -15.75 -10.96
C ASP A 421 36.72 -17.19 -10.89
N ALA A 422 36.11 -18.03 -10.07
CA ALA A 422 36.48 -19.44 -9.95
C ALA A 422 36.26 -20.24 -11.24
N VAL A 423 35.16 -19.98 -11.97
CA VAL A 423 34.88 -20.68 -13.25
C VAL A 423 35.67 -20.06 -14.39
N LYS A 424 35.89 -18.74 -14.38
CA LYS A 424 36.66 -18.03 -15.39
C LYS A 424 38.14 -18.45 -15.39
N ASP A 425 38.75 -18.56 -14.22
CA ASP A 425 40.16 -18.94 -14.07
C ASP A 425 40.42 -20.36 -14.53
N ARG A 426 39.37 -21.21 -14.60
CA ARG A 426 39.46 -22.58 -15.12
C ARG A 426 39.01 -22.77 -16.55
N GLY A 427 38.76 -21.68 -17.26
CA GLY A 427 38.55 -21.69 -18.73
C GLY A 427 37.11 -21.54 -19.18
N ALA A 428 36.14 -21.28 -18.28
CA ALA A 428 34.78 -20.97 -18.71
C ALA A 428 34.73 -19.60 -19.44
N LYS A 429 33.93 -19.51 -20.50
CA LYS A 429 33.73 -18.33 -21.31
C LYS A 429 32.33 -17.78 -21.12
N TRP A 430 32.21 -16.46 -21.02
CA TRP A 430 30.90 -15.81 -20.93
C TRP A 430 30.29 -15.64 -22.32
N ASN A 431 29.11 -16.19 -22.53
CA ASN A 431 28.30 -15.95 -23.72
C ASN A 431 27.36 -14.76 -23.47
N GLN A 432 27.56 -13.66 -24.23
CA GLN A 432 26.77 -12.43 -24.06
C GLN A 432 25.32 -12.57 -24.54
N ASP A 433 25.06 -13.37 -25.57
CA ASP A 433 23.73 -13.55 -26.14
C ASP A 433 22.84 -14.40 -25.24
N LEU A 434 23.38 -15.46 -24.70
CA LEU A 434 22.67 -16.35 -23.76
C LEU A 434 22.77 -15.92 -22.30
N LYS A 435 23.62 -14.93 -21.99
CA LYS A 435 23.93 -14.47 -20.62
C LYS A 435 24.29 -15.62 -19.65
N LYS A 436 25.05 -16.60 -20.15
CA LYS A 436 25.48 -17.79 -19.42
C LYS A 436 26.98 -18.03 -19.55
N TRP A 437 27.58 -18.65 -18.52
CA TRP A 437 28.93 -19.16 -18.62
C TRP A 437 28.90 -20.48 -19.38
N GLN A 438 29.89 -20.70 -20.25
CA GLN A 438 29.99 -21.88 -21.11
C GLN A 438 31.36 -22.52 -21.00
N ILE A 439 31.39 -23.85 -21.11
CA ILE A 439 32.60 -24.66 -21.26
C ILE A 439 32.39 -25.64 -22.41
N ASP A 440 33.49 -26.08 -23.01
CA ASP A 440 33.49 -27.18 -23.96
C ASP A 440 33.76 -28.54 -23.25
N GLY A 441 33.49 -29.62 -23.95
CA GLY A 441 33.67 -30.97 -23.40
C GLY A 441 35.11 -31.28 -23.01
N ASN A 442 36.09 -30.72 -23.71
CA ASN A 442 37.51 -30.89 -23.36
C ASN A 442 37.80 -30.22 -22.01
N THR A 443 37.33 -29.01 -21.78
CA THR A 443 37.46 -28.30 -20.51
C THR A 443 36.70 -29.03 -19.39
N PHE A 444 35.53 -29.59 -19.68
CA PHE A 444 34.79 -30.41 -18.72
C PHE A 444 35.57 -31.64 -18.26
N HIS A 445 36.18 -32.37 -19.19
CA HIS A 445 36.93 -33.60 -18.86
C HIS A 445 38.23 -33.36 -18.10
N THR A 446 38.76 -32.14 -18.06
CA THR A 446 39.96 -31.83 -17.27
C THR A 446 39.72 -31.88 -15.76
N ASP A 447 38.50 -31.55 -15.29
CA ASP A 447 38.11 -31.54 -13.89
C ASP A 447 36.58 -31.72 -13.75
N SER A 448 36.06 -32.87 -14.14
CA SER A 448 34.62 -33.13 -14.21
C SER A 448 33.92 -33.02 -12.85
N GLU A 449 34.61 -33.34 -11.77
CA GLU A 449 34.08 -33.20 -10.40
C GLU A 449 33.86 -31.73 -10.02
N PHE A 450 34.79 -30.85 -10.38
CA PHE A 450 34.62 -29.40 -10.19
C PHE A 450 33.43 -28.87 -11.00
N TRP A 451 33.35 -29.21 -12.29
CA TRP A 451 32.31 -28.66 -13.17
C TRP A 451 30.90 -29.14 -12.86
N THR A 452 30.77 -30.36 -12.33
CA THR A 452 29.47 -30.91 -11.92
C THR A 452 28.79 -30.04 -10.81
N ASN A 453 29.57 -29.37 -9.97
CA ASN A 453 29.05 -28.48 -8.95
C ASN A 453 28.27 -27.23 -9.53
N TRP A 454 28.44 -26.94 -10.82
CA TRP A 454 27.83 -25.80 -11.49
C TRP A 454 26.65 -26.21 -12.38
N SER A 455 26.10 -27.42 -12.17
CA SER A 455 24.93 -27.94 -12.91
C SER A 455 25.05 -27.74 -14.41
N PRO A 456 26.06 -28.34 -15.08
CA PRO A 456 26.27 -28.19 -16.52
C PRO A 456 25.10 -28.77 -17.31
N SER A 457 24.61 -28.04 -18.34
CA SER A 457 23.57 -28.49 -19.25
C SER A 457 24.08 -28.49 -20.71
N ILE A 458 23.83 -29.58 -21.43
CA ILE A 458 24.25 -29.73 -22.82
C ILE A 458 23.35 -28.89 -23.73
N ILE A 459 23.94 -28.13 -24.66
CA ILE A 459 23.21 -27.42 -25.70
C ILE A 459 22.99 -28.41 -26.85
N LEU A 460 21.76 -28.85 -27.06
CA LEU A 460 21.37 -29.62 -28.26
C LEU A 460 21.43 -28.70 -29.49
N ALA A 461 21.96 -29.22 -30.60
CA ALA A 461 22.32 -28.46 -31.80
C ALA A 461 21.14 -27.81 -32.57
N GLU A 462 19.93 -27.81 -32.09
CA GLU A 462 18.74 -27.23 -32.75
C GLU A 462 18.52 -25.73 -32.47
N GLU A 463 19.25 -25.10 -31.55
CA GLU A 463 19.06 -23.66 -31.26
C GLU A 463 19.89 -22.70 -32.15
N THR A 464 20.61 -23.18 -33.19
CA THR A 464 21.42 -22.33 -34.05
C THR A 464 20.81 -22.06 -35.44
N SER A 465 19.57 -22.40 -35.69
CA SER A 465 18.92 -21.99 -36.94
C SER A 465 18.24 -20.61 -36.78
N THR A 466 19.00 -19.57 -37.05
CA THR A 466 18.44 -18.25 -37.38
C THR A 466 17.56 -18.37 -38.58
N SER A 467 16.27 -18.34 -38.38
CA SER A 467 15.33 -18.13 -39.48
C SER A 467 15.43 -16.67 -39.93
N ASN A 468 16.05 -16.47 -41.09
CA ASN A 468 15.74 -15.34 -41.96
C ASN A 468 14.24 -15.32 -42.21
N CYS A 469 13.52 -14.35 -41.66
CA CYS A 469 12.18 -14.01 -42.12
C CYS A 469 12.27 -12.68 -42.89
N PRO A 470 12.05 -12.65 -44.20
CA PRO A 470 11.84 -11.40 -44.93
C PRO A 470 10.34 -11.05 -44.79
N PHE A 471 10.03 -9.94 -44.13
CA PHE A 471 9.02 -8.92 -44.40
C PHE A 471 8.79 -8.07 -43.14
#